data_10f3d913e7c6c4a7ece371ea86713b05
#
_entry.id   10f3d913e7c6c4a7ece371ea86713b05
#
_cell.length_a   1.000
_cell.length_b   1.000
_cell.length_c   1.000
_cell.angle_alpha   90.00
_cell.angle_beta   90.00
_cell.angle_gamma   90.00
#
_symmetry.space_group_name_H-M   'P 1'
#
loop_
_entity.id
_entity.type
_entity.pdbx_description
1 polymer ?
#
loop_
_entity_poly.entity_id
_entity_poly.type
_entity_poly.pdbx_seq_one_letter_code
_entity_poly.pdbx_strand_id
1 'polypeptide(L)'
;ILLQQLPEILETNDVDLIWIPRVNTIDGMTQKDVQRWGWRLTENNWVNYPDYQSRVFRNHKDIRWTRPLHEHIVGVKTYAHLPPHEELSLYHPKTIQKQTQQNMFYNENFSKEMNVRR
;
A
#
# COMPACT_ATOMS: atom_id res chain seq x y z
N ILE A 1 3.52 5.50 -16.15
CA ILE A 1 2.21 6.04 -16.60
C ILE A 1 1.59 6.88 -15.50
N LEU A 2 1.56 6.38 -14.28
CA LEU A 2 1.01 7.13 -13.14
C LEU A 2 1.68 8.51 -12.99
N LEU A 3 3.00 8.56 -13.01
CA LEU A 3 3.73 9.82 -12.84
C LEU A 3 3.45 10.81 -13.97
N GLN A 4 3.19 10.31 -15.17
CA GLN A 4 2.87 11.16 -16.31
C GLN A 4 1.46 11.78 -16.17
N GLN A 5 0.54 11.06 -15.53
CA GLN A 5 -0.83 11.51 -15.35
C GLN A 5 -1.03 12.30 -14.06
N LEU A 6 -0.06 12.28 -13.15
CA LEU A 6 -0.20 12.89 -11.84
C LEU A 6 -0.55 14.38 -11.87
N PRO A 7 0.05 15.22 -12.73
CA PRO A 7 -0.32 16.64 -12.78
C PRO A 7 -1.81 16.85 -13.08
N GLU A 8 -2.35 16.08 -14.03
CA GLU A 8 -3.78 16.17 -14.37
C GLU A 8 -4.66 15.68 -13.24
N ILE A 9 -4.25 14.60 -12.57
CA ILE A 9 -4.97 14.07 -11.40
C ILE A 9 -5.05 15.14 -10.32
N LEU A 10 -3.96 15.83 -10.05
CA LEU A 10 -3.91 16.86 -9.02
C LEU A 10 -4.78 18.07 -9.38
N GLU A 11 -4.87 18.42 -10.67
CA GLU A 11 -5.72 19.52 -11.10
C GLU A 11 -7.21 19.20 -10.94
N THR A 12 -7.60 17.96 -11.15
CA THR A 12 -8.99 17.54 -11.09
C THR A 12 -9.46 17.14 -9.69
N ASN A 13 -8.51 16.90 -8.76
CA ASN A 13 -8.81 16.46 -7.40
C ASN A 13 -8.20 17.43 -6.39
N ASP A 14 -8.98 18.43 -5.99
CA ASP A 14 -8.53 19.40 -4.98
C ASP A 14 -8.71 18.81 -3.57
N VAL A 15 -7.82 17.89 -3.23
CA VAL A 15 -7.85 17.18 -1.94
C VAL A 15 -6.47 17.23 -1.28
N ASP A 16 -6.45 16.98 0.03
CA ASP A 16 -5.20 16.99 0.80
C ASP A 16 -4.40 15.71 0.61
N LEU A 17 -5.05 14.59 0.30
CA LEU A 17 -4.41 13.29 0.23
C LEU A 17 -5.02 12.46 -0.88
N ILE A 18 -4.16 11.76 -1.62
CA ILE A 18 -4.59 10.79 -2.64
C ILE A 18 -4.05 9.42 -2.26
N TRP A 19 -4.95 8.45 -2.18
CA TRP A 19 -4.64 7.05 -1.98
C TRP A 19 -4.42 6.39 -3.34
N ILE A 20 -3.27 5.76 -3.50
CA ILE A 20 -2.86 5.11 -4.75
C ILE A 20 -2.86 3.61 -4.54
N PRO A 21 -3.51 2.83 -5.43
CA PRO A 21 -3.47 1.38 -5.32
C PRO A 21 -2.07 0.85 -5.58
N ARG A 22 -1.67 -0.16 -4.85
CA ARG A 22 -0.36 -0.79 -4.99
C ARG A 22 -0.51 -2.22 -5.47
N VAL A 23 0.28 -2.59 -6.48
CA VAL A 23 0.38 -3.94 -7.00
C VAL A 23 1.51 -4.65 -6.26
N ASN A 24 1.17 -5.63 -5.44
CA ASN A 24 2.16 -6.45 -4.74
C ASN A 24 2.35 -7.76 -5.48
N THR A 25 3.57 -8.03 -5.90
CA THR A 25 3.93 -9.31 -6.50
C THR A 25 5.01 -9.96 -5.64
N ILE A 26 4.92 -11.28 -5.46
CA ILE A 26 5.85 -12.01 -4.62
C ILE A 26 6.45 -13.14 -5.43
N ASP A 27 7.72 -12.99 -5.78
CA ASP A 27 8.46 -13.99 -6.54
C ASP A 27 8.79 -15.18 -5.64
N GLY A 28 8.54 -16.40 -6.17
CA GLY A 28 8.75 -17.63 -5.42
C GLY A 28 7.61 -18.04 -4.51
N MET A 29 6.49 -17.31 -4.54
CA MET A 29 5.30 -17.62 -3.73
C MET A 29 4.67 -18.94 -4.16
N THR A 30 4.28 -19.76 -3.17
CA THR A 30 3.57 -21.03 -3.39
C THR A 30 2.16 -20.95 -2.81
N GLN A 31 1.34 -21.94 -3.15
CA GLN A 31 -0.02 -22.03 -2.60
C GLN A 31 -0.01 -22.17 -1.08
N LYS A 32 1.00 -22.83 -0.52
CA LYS A 32 1.15 -22.95 0.93
C LYS A 32 1.38 -21.59 1.58
N ASP A 33 2.17 -20.72 0.94
CA ASP A 33 2.41 -19.38 1.45
C ASP A 33 1.13 -18.55 1.46
N VAL A 34 0.34 -18.66 0.40
CA VAL A 34 -0.96 -17.96 0.31
C VAL A 34 -1.86 -18.38 1.46
N GLN A 35 -1.94 -19.67 1.75
CA GLN A 35 -2.76 -20.19 2.83
C GLN A 35 -2.22 -19.80 4.21
N ARG A 36 -0.90 -19.89 4.38
CA ARG A 36 -0.24 -19.57 5.65
C ARG A 36 -0.49 -18.13 6.09
N TRP A 37 -0.41 -17.20 5.14
CA TRP A 37 -0.51 -15.77 5.44
C TRP A 37 -1.90 -15.19 5.16
N GLY A 38 -2.82 -15.99 4.61
CA GLY A 38 -4.19 -15.56 4.35
C GLY A 38 -4.30 -14.54 3.24
N TRP A 39 -3.44 -14.62 2.23
CA TRP A 39 -3.45 -13.67 1.12
C TRP A 39 -4.57 -13.97 0.12
N ARG A 40 -5.09 -12.89 -0.48
CA ARG A 40 -6.03 -12.96 -1.60
C ARG A 40 -5.27 -12.67 -2.89
N LEU A 41 -5.45 -13.52 -3.91
CA LEU A 41 -4.79 -13.34 -5.20
C LEU A 41 -5.78 -12.91 -6.27
N THR A 42 -5.35 -12.02 -7.17
CA THR A 42 -6.07 -11.70 -8.39
C THR A 42 -5.71 -12.71 -9.49
N GLU A 43 -6.35 -12.57 -10.66
CA GLU A 43 -6.03 -13.39 -11.83
C GLU A 43 -4.57 -13.22 -12.27
N ASN A 44 -3.98 -12.06 -12.01
CA ASN A 44 -2.59 -11.77 -12.34
C ASN A 44 -1.62 -12.14 -11.21
N ASN A 45 -2.10 -12.83 -10.17
CA ASN A 45 -1.33 -13.22 -9.00
C ASN A 45 -0.83 -12.01 -8.19
N TRP A 46 -1.58 -10.92 -8.18
CA TRP A 46 -1.31 -9.78 -7.32
C TRP A 46 -1.89 -10.04 -5.94
N VAL A 47 -1.08 -9.78 -4.92
CA VAL A 47 -1.43 -10.06 -3.53
C VAL A 47 -2.28 -8.92 -2.95
N ASN A 48 -3.49 -9.24 -2.52
CA ASN A 48 -4.40 -8.32 -1.82
C ASN A 48 -4.64 -7.01 -2.57
N TYR A 49 -4.74 -7.06 -3.88
CA TYR A 49 -5.00 -5.86 -4.70
C TYR A 49 -6.49 -5.46 -4.62
N PRO A 50 -6.82 -4.18 -4.57
CA PRO A 50 -5.93 -3.04 -4.47
C PRO A 50 -5.44 -2.84 -3.03
N ASP A 51 -4.15 -2.61 -2.89
CA ASP A 51 -3.54 -2.31 -1.60
C ASP A 51 -3.24 -0.81 -1.58
N TYR A 52 -4.21 -0.01 -1.16
CA TYR A 52 -4.11 1.43 -1.22
C TYR A 52 -3.06 1.98 -0.27
N GLN A 53 -2.26 2.89 -0.81
CA GLN A 53 -1.20 3.58 -0.07
C GLN A 53 -1.41 5.08 -0.14
N SER A 54 -1.27 5.76 0.98
CA SER A 54 -1.29 7.22 1.05
C SER A 54 0.08 7.75 0.63
N ARG A 55 0.22 8.14 -0.63
CA ARG A 55 1.53 8.53 -1.18
C ARG A 55 1.62 9.95 -1.68
N VAL A 56 0.50 10.57 -2.02
CA VAL A 56 0.48 11.94 -2.52
C VAL A 56 -0.32 12.79 -1.55
N PHE A 57 0.32 13.77 -0.95
CA PHE A 57 -0.35 14.66 -0.01
C PHE A 57 0.12 16.10 -0.20
N ARG A 58 -0.76 17.02 0.20
CA ARG A 58 -0.50 18.45 0.10
C ARG A 58 0.66 18.83 1.02
N ASN A 59 1.57 19.66 0.52
CA ASN A 59 2.68 20.15 1.31
C ASN A 59 2.21 21.26 2.25
N HIS A 60 1.69 20.86 3.41
CA HIS A 60 1.18 21.77 4.43
C HIS A 60 1.75 21.35 5.78
N LYS A 61 2.05 22.35 6.63
CA LYS A 61 2.74 22.12 7.91
C LYS A 61 1.98 21.20 8.87
N ASP A 62 0.65 21.14 8.76
CA ASP A 62 -0.18 20.30 9.63
C ASP A 62 -0.30 18.85 9.14
N ILE A 63 0.11 18.58 7.91
CA ILE A 63 0.05 17.24 7.32
C ILE A 63 1.41 16.58 7.51
N ARG A 64 1.46 15.50 8.26
CA ARG A 64 2.70 14.83 8.60
C ARG A 64 2.49 13.36 8.90
N TRP A 65 3.57 12.60 8.78
CA TRP A 65 3.58 11.19 9.17
C TRP A 65 3.63 11.05 10.69
N THR A 66 3.06 9.97 11.18
CA THR A 66 3.11 9.59 12.58
C THR A 66 3.21 8.08 12.73
N ARG A 67 3.78 7.60 13.82
CA ARG A 67 3.97 6.20 14.19
C ARG A 67 5.16 5.54 13.47
N PRO A 68 5.89 4.67 14.18
CA PRO A 68 7.03 3.94 13.58
C PRO A 68 6.61 2.72 12.76
N LEU A 69 5.43 2.14 13.01
CA LEU A 69 4.90 0.99 12.28
C LEU A 69 3.48 1.30 11.85
N HIS A 70 3.11 0.94 10.61
CA HIS A 70 1.82 1.31 10.02
C HIS A 70 1.61 2.83 10.12
N GLU A 71 2.56 3.56 9.56
CA GLU A 71 2.54 5.02 9.61
C GLU A 71 1.26 5.59 9.03
N HIS A 72 0.74 6.62 9.68
CA HIS A 72 -0.43 7.36 9.24
C HIS A 72 -0.07 8.80 8.94
N ILE A 73 -0.78 9.39 7.99
CA ILE A 73 -0.69 10.81 7.73
C ILE A 73 -1.79 11.49 8.54
N VAL A 74 -1.40 12.47 9.35
CA VAL A 74 -2.33 13.27 10.15
C VAL A 74 -2.49 14.68 9.56
N GLY A 75 -3.54 15.39 9.95
CA GLY A 75 -3.81 16.75 9.49
C GLY A 75 -4.56 16.83 8.17
N VAL A 76 -4.96 15.70 7.62
CA VAL A 76 -5.71 15.60 6.36
C VAL A 76 -7.18 15.85 6.62
N LYS A 77 -7.78 16.76 5.85
CA LYS A 77 -9.21 17.08 5.93
C LYS A 77 -10.00 16.49 4.77
N THR A 78 -9.36 16.37 3.60
CA THR A 78 -10.00 15.84 2.39
C THR A 78 -9.09 14.79 1.75
N TYR A 79 -9.69 13.78 1.12
CA TYR A 79 -8.93 12.72 0.47
C TYR A 79 -9.70 12.13 -0.71
N ALA A 80 -8.97 11.45 -1.58
CA ALA A 80 -9.53 10.71 -2.70
C ALA A 80 -8.75 9.41 -2.90
N HIS A 81 -9.41 8.41 -3.48
CA HIS A 81 -8.78 7.17 -3.89
C HIS A 81 -8.77 7.11 -5.40
N LEU A 82 -7.63 6.79 -6.00
CA LEU A 82 -7.58 6.54 -7.42
C LEU A 82 -8.30 5.22 -7.73
N PRO A 83 -8.95 5.11 -8.90
CA PRO A 83 -9.59 3.84 -9.29
C PRO A 83 -8.57 2.70 -9.31
N PRO A 84 -8.98 1.46 -9.03
CA PRO A 84 -8.06 0.32 -9.01
C PRO A 84 -7.73 -0.17 -10.42
N HIS A 85 -7.00 0.65 -11.17
CA HIS A 85 -6.50 0.33 -12.50
C HIS A 85 -4.99 0.18 -12.46
N GLU A 86 -4.46 -0.79 -13.18
CA GLU A 86 -3.02 -1.04 -13.21
C GLU A 86 -2.24 0.21 -13.59
N GLU A 87 -2.74 0.99 -14.55
CA GLU A 87 -2.08 2.21 -15.04
C GLU A 87 -1.93 3.28 -13.97
N LEU A 88 -2.77 3.26 -12.95
CA LEU A 88 -2.76 4.22 -11.85
C LEU A 88 -2.19 3.62 -10.57
N SER A 89 -1.51 2.49 -10.67
CA SER A 89 -1.00 1.75 -9.51
C SER A 89 0.51 1.84 -9.40
N LEU A 90 0.98 1.69 -8.16
CA LEU A 90 2.40 1.56 -7.86
C LEU A 90 2.76 0.08 -7.84
N TYR A 91 3.93 -0.28 -8.37
CA TYR A 91 4.41 -1.64 -8.34
C TYR A 91 5.35 -1.85 -7.16
N HIS A 92 5.17 -2.96 -6.46
CA HIS A 92 5.97 -3.31 -5.28
C HIS A 92 6.36 -4.79 -5.34
N PRO A 93 7.37 -5.15 -6.15
CA PRO A 93 7.81 -6.54 -6.23
C PRO A 93 8.64 -6.92 -5.01
N LYS A 94 8.43 -8.14 -4.52
CA LYS A 94 9.19 -8.71 -3.41
C LYS A 94 9.52 -10.16 -3.71
N THR A 95 10.47 -10.75 -2.96
CA THR A 95 10.68 -12.19 -2.94
C THR A 95 9.92 -12.78 -1.77
N ILE A 96 9.58 -14.07 -1.88
CA ILE A 96 8.90 -14.77 -0.79
C ILE A 96 9.78 -14.82 0.46
N GLN A 97 11.08 -14.90 0.29
CA GLN A 97 12.01 -14.91 1.42
C GLN A 97 11.94 -13.62 2.21
N LYS A 98 11.98 -12.48 1.54
CA LYS A 98 11.87 -11.17 2.19
C LYS A 98 10.53 -11.00 2.88
N GLN A 99 9.45 -11.41 2.22
CA GLN A 99 8.11 -11.27 2.79
C GLN A 99 7.95 -12.14 4.04
N THR A 100 8.46 -13.37 4.01
CA THR A 100 8.40 -14.28 5.15
C THR A 100 9.20 -13.73 6.32
N GLN A 101 10.41 -13.25 6.08
CA GLN A 101 11.24 -12.64 7.12
C GLN A 101 10.55 -11.43 7.74
N GLN A 102 9.95 -10.60 6.94
CA GLN A 102 9.24 -9.41 7.42
C GLN A 102 8.03 -9.80 8.28
N ASN A 103 7.25 -10.79 7.85
CA ASN A 103 6.09 -11.25 8.60
C ASN A 103 6.49 -11.86 9.96
N MET A 104 7.56 -12.64 9.96
CA MET A 104 8.07 -13.23 11.20
C MET A 104 8.63 -12.16 12.14
N PHE A 105 9.32 -11.17 11.61
CA PHE A 105 9.83 -10.05 12.41
C PHE A 105 8.68 -9.30 13.10
N TYR A 106 7.61 -9.02 12.37
CA TYR A 106 6.46 -8.32 12.95
C TYR A 106 5.78 -9.16 14.04
N ASN A 107 5.66 -10.46 13.84
CA ASN A 107 5.08 -11.36 14.86
C ASN A 107 5.91 -11.40 16.13
N GLU A 108 7.24 -11.31 16.01
CA GLU A 108 8.14 -11.38 17.15
C GLU A 108 8.28 -10.06 17.91
N ASN A 109 8.19 -8.92 17.22
CA ASN A 109 8.57 -7.62 17.76
C ASN A 109 7.42 -6.63 17.95
N PHE A 110 6.22 -6.92 17.39
CA PHE A 110 5.08 -6.00 17.43
C PHE A 110 3.81 -6.76 17.80
N SER A 111 2.77 -6.01 18.22
CA SER A 111 1.50 -6.62 18.58
C SER A 111 0.79 -7.21 17.36
N LYS A 112 -0.05 -8.22 17.62
CA LYS A 112 -0.81 -8.88 16.57
C LYS A 112 -1.75 -7.90 15.84
N GLU A 113 -2.34 -6.96 16.57
CA GLU A 113 -3.22 -5.95 15.99
C GLU A 113 -2.49 -5.10 14.97
N MET A 114 -1.26 -4.71 15.26
CA MET A 114 -0.45 -3.91 14.36
C MET A 114 -0.07 -4.71 13.11
N ASN A 115 0.20 -5.99 13.27
CA ASN A 115 0.57 -6.86 12.15
C ASN A 115 -0.62 -7.18 11.24
N VAL A 116 -1.78 -7.41 11.80
CA VAL A 116 -3.00 -7.75 11.04
C VAL A 116 -3.44 -6.60 10.12
N ARG A 117 -3.14 -5.38 10.46
CA ARG A 117 -3.56 -4.21 9.70
C ARG A 117 -2.78 -3.99 8.40
N ARG A 118 -1.81 -4.79 8.16
CA ARG A 118 -1.00 -4.65 6.96
C ARG A 118 -1.76 -4.93 5.69
#